data_bd6bef6592af0b68ad6ff980b90cfb2b
#
_entry.id   bd6bef6592af0b68ad6ff980b90cfb2b
#
_cell.length_a   1.000
_cell.length_b   1.000
_cell.length_c   1.000
_cell.angle_alpha   90.00
_cell.angle_beta   90.00
_cell.angle_gamma   90.00
#
_symmetry.space_group_name_H-M   'P 1'
#
loop_
_entity.id
_entity.type
_entity.pdbx_description
1 polymer ?
#
loop_
_entity_poly.entity_id
_entity_poly.type
_entity_poly.pdbx_seq_one_letter_code
_entity_poly.pdbx_strand_id
1 'polypeptide(L)'
;MTNLPAGASRSATDVVVSRAAGTGPATWAMGMLFERLAGAGETDGLLGASVVTQPPGQASPLHVHTLEAEAWFLLQGAMTYRAGERLIRMTAGDFIYLPQEVPHAFRTTGTVPVRFLALTLPGGLLDIYDEVGVPAAERRLPDAGVSDADVARWLELAPRYGLRVVGPPIPEAEA
;
A
#
# COMPACT_ATOMS: atom_id res chain seq x y z
N MET A 1 -20.17 16.53 28.64
CA MET A 1 -20.31 17.02 27.26
C MET A 1 -19.30 18.13 27.06
N THR A 2 -18.09 17.80 26.63
CA THR A 2 -17.04 18.79 26.33
C THR A 2 -17.18 19.15 24.87
N ASN A 3 -17.60 20.39 24.61
CA ASN A 3 -17.60 20.99 23.27
C ASN A 3 -16.15 21.03 22.75
N LEU A 4 -15.84 20.23 21.75
CA LEU A 4 -14.64 20.44 20.93
C LEU A 4 -14.85 21.76 20.15
N PRO A 5 -13.84 22.64 20.07
CA PRO A 5 -13.95 23.86 19.28
C PRO A 5 -14.16 23.46 17.83
N ALA A 6 -15.15 24.09 17.18
CA ALA A 6 -15.38 23.97 15.75
C ALA A 6 -14.07 24.27 15.01
N GLY A 7 -13.52 23.28 14.33
CA GLY A 7 -12.27 23.43 13.59
C GLY A 7 -12.40 24.57 12.58
N ALA A 8 -11.41 25.45 12.56
CA ALA A 8 -11.30 26.46 11.53
C ALA A 8 -11.35 25.76 10.17
N SER A 9 -12.26 26.19 9.30
CA SER A 9 -12.36 25.70 7.92
C SER A 9 -11.02 25.95 7.23
N ARG A 10 -10.30 24.85 6.88
CA ARG A 10 -9.06 24.97 6.09
C ARG A 10 -9.43 25.55 4.71
N SER A 11 -8.64 26.50 4.23
CA SER A 11 -8.77 26.95 2.83
C SER A 11 -8.45 25.80 1.88
N ALA A 12 -9.09 25.73 0.72
CA ALA A 12 -8.77 24.75 -0.31
C ALA A 12 -7.28 24.78 -0.71
N THR A 13 -6.61 25.93 -0.59
CA THR A 13 -5.17 26.07 -0.84
C THR A 13 -4.30 25.48 0.27
N ASP A 14 -4.84 25.29 1.48
CA ASP A 14 -4.12 24.69 2.60
C ASP A 14 -4.02 23.15 2.47
N VAL A 15 -4.73 22.56 1.50
CA VAL A 15 -4.76 21.12 1.20
C VAL A 15 -3.89 20.75 0.00
N VAL A 16 -3.14 21.71 -0.57
CA VAL A 16 -2.22 21.42 -1.68
C VAL A 16 -1.01 20.66 -1.15
N VAL A 17 -0.85 19.41 -1.57
CA VAL A 17 0.32 18.59 -1.26
C VAL A 17 1.26 18.59 -2.47
N SER A 18 2.49 19.02 -2.27
CA SER A 18 3.55 18.98 -3.30
C SER A 18 4.82 18.41 -2.69
N ARG A 19 5.37 17.39 -3.32
CA ARG A 19 6.63 16.74 -2.91
C ARG A 19 7.58 16.61 -4.08
N ALA A 20 8.80 17.07 -3.91
CA ALA A 20 9.86 16.73 -4.84
C ALA A 20 10.21 15.24 -4.73
N ALA A 21 10.70 14.66 -5.83
CA ALA A 21 11.08 13.26 -5.86
C ALA A 21 12.09 12.93 -4.74
N GLY A 22 11.81 11.88 -4.00
CA GLY A 22 12.69 11.41 -2.92
C GLY A 22 12.69 12.24 -1.64
N THR A 23 11.79 13.20 -1.44
CA THR A 23 11.78 14.06 -0.24
C THR A 23 10.70 13.71 0.79
N GLY A 24 9.70 12.91 0.42
CA GLY A 24 8.65 12.46 1.34
C GLY A 24 9.18 11.52 2.43
N PRO A 25 8.39 11.26 3.48
CA PRO A 25 8.67 10.19 4.43
C PRO A 25 8.87 8.85 3.70
N ALA A 26 9.76 8.03 4.21
CA ALA A 26 9.98 6.69 3.69
C ALA A 26 10.01 5.69 4.85
N THR A 27 9.38 4.53 4.63
CA THR A 27 9.23 3.48 5.65
C THR A 27 9.63 2.13 5.06
N TRP A 28 10.41 1.36 5.79
CA TRP A 28 10.62 -0.05 5.54
C TRP A 28 9.58 -0.84 6.34
N ALA A 29 8.73 -1.56 5.64
CA ALA A 29 7.70 -2.40 6.24
C ALA A 29 7.48 -3.65 5.39
N MET A 30 7.28 -4.80 6.02
CA MET A 30 6.98 -6.06 5.33
C MET A 30 7.98 -6.40 4.20
N GLY A 31 9.28 -6.11 4.40
CA GLY A 31 10.31 -6.33 3.39
C GLY A 31 10.25 -5.38 2.18
N MET A 32 9.43 -4.34 2.23
CA MET A 32 9.20 -3.36 1.17
C MET A 32 9.70 -1.97 1.57
N LEU A 33 9.88 -1.11 0.57
CA LEU A 33 10.05 0.32 0.76
C LEU A 33 8.77 1.05 0.36
N PHE A 34 8.25 1.87 1.25
CA PHE A 34 7.14 2.81 1.01
C PHE A 34 7.68 4.23 1.00
N GLU A 35 7.51 4.95 -0.10
CA GLU A 35 7.86 6.37 -0.25
C GLU A 35 6.56 7.18 -0.30
N ARG A 36 6.18 7.81 0.81
CA ARG A 36 4.91 8.53 0.95
C ARG A 36 4.90 9.78 0.09
N LEU A 37 3.90 9.90 -0.79
CA LEU A 37 3.62 11.09 -1.60
C LEU A 37 2.56 11.97 -0.95
N ALA A 38 1.48 11.37 -0.43
CA ALA A 38 0.43 12.04 0.32
C ALA A 38 -0.19 11.09 1.33
N GLY A 39 -0.51 11.58 2.50
CA GLY A 39 -1.21 10.84 3.55
C GLY A 39 -2.62 11.37 3.80
N ALA A 40 -3.45 10.59 4.47
CA ALA A 40 -4.81 10.98 4.85
C ALA A 40 -4.85 12.30 5.62
N GLY A 41 -3.92 12.52 6.55
CA GLY A 41 -3.83 13.76 7.34
C GLY A 41 -3.49 15.01 6.52
N GLU A 42 -2.97 14.86 5.29
CA GLU A 42 -2.62 15.96 4.40
C GLU A 42 -3.71 16.24 3.35
N THR A 43 -4.57 15.25 3.08
CA THR A 43 -5.59 15.27 2.02
C THR A 43 -7.02 15.28 2.57
N ASP A 44 -7.21 15.68 3.83
CA ASP A 44 -8.50 15.65 4.53
C ASP A 44 -9.18 14.26 4.46
N GLY A 45 -8.37 13.20 4.51
CA GLY A 45 -8.83 11.81 4.47
C GLY A 45 -9.15 11.28 3.06
N LEU A 46 -9.06 12.09 2.01
CA LEU A 46 -9.56 11.72 0.68
C LEU A 46 -8.63 10.76 -0.06
N LEU A 47 -7.31 10.90 0.12
CA LEU A 47 -6.31 10.18 -0.67
C LEU A 47 -5.11 9.74 0.18
N GLY A 48 -4.72 8.50 0.04
CA GLY A 48 -3.39 8.00 0.37
C GLY A 48 -2.62 7.70 -0.91
N ALA A 49 -1.36 8.12 -1.00
CA ALA A 49 -0.52 7.88 -2.16
C ALA A 49 0.92 7.57 -1.74
N SER A 50 1.48 6.49 -2.26
CA SER A 50 2.88 6.10 -2.05
C SER A 50 3.47 5.46 -3.30
N VAL A 51 4.76 5.68 -3.54
CA VAL A 51 5.52 4.79 -4.42
C VAL A 51 6.01 3.64 -3.56
N VAL A 52 5.67 2.41 -3.97
CA VAL A 52 6.06 1.19 -3.27
C VAL A 52 7.08 0.43 -4.11
N THR A 53 8.15 -0.03 -3.46
CA THR A 53 9.13 -0.94 -4.07
C THR A 53 9.08 -2.27 -3.34
N GLN A 54 8.91 -3.36 -4.09
CA GLN A 54 8.80 -4.73 -3.57
C GLN A 54 9.91 -5.62 -4.17
N PRO A 55 10.46 -6.55 -3.39
CA PRO A 55 11.40 -7.53 -3.93
C PRO A 55 10.72 -8.53 -4.86
N PRO A 56 11.49 -9.23 -5.73
CA PRO A 56 10.99 -10.35 -6.51
C PRO A 56 10.44 -11.46 -5.61
N GLY A 57 9.39 -12.16 -6.09
CA GLY A 57 8.78 -13.31 -5.41
C GLY A 57 7.88 -12.97 -4.22
N GLN A 58 7.75 -11.71 -3.84
CA GLN A 58 6.85 -11.30 -2.75
C GLN A 58 5.38 -11.48 -3.14
N ALA A 59 4.57 -11.94 -2.19
CA ALA A 59 3.15 -12.14 -2.38
C ALA A 59 2.36 -11.68 -1.15
N SER A 60 1.15 -11.14 -1.39
CA SER A 60 0.18 -10.91 -0.32
C SER A 60 -0.72 -12.14 -0.15
N PRO A 61 -1.27 -12.38 1.06
CA PRO A 61 -2.42 -13.27 1.19
C PRO A 61 -3.60 -12.74 0.37
N LEU A 62 -4.57 -13.60 0.06
CA LEU A 62 -5.85 -13.15 -0.48
C LEU A 62 -6.59 -12.37 0.61
N HIS A 63 -6.95 -11.12 0.33
CA HIS A 63 -7.57 -10.22 1.30
C HIS A 63 -8.60 -9.31 0.65
N VAL A 64 -9.38 -8.63 1.48
CA VAL A 64 -10.33 -7.59 1.06
C VAL A 64 -10.05 -6.31 1.84
N HIS A 65 -10.31 -5.17 1.20
CA HIS A 65 -10.39 -3.87 1.84
C HIS A 65 -11.86 -3.51 2.05
N THR A 66 -12.27 -3.30 3.30
CA THR A 66 -13.66 -2.99 3.64
C THR A 66 -13.94 -1.48 3.71
N LEU A 67 -12.91 -0.66 3.75
CA LEU A 67 -13.00 0.79 3.92
C LEU A 67 -12.55 1.57 2.68
N GLU A 68 -11.60 1.04 1.91
CA GLU A 68 -10.96 1.74 0.80
C GLU A 68 -11.13 1.00 -0.54
N ALA A 69 -11.22 1.79 -1.60
CA ALA A 69 -10.83 1.35 -2.93
C ALA A 69 -9.32 1.56 -3.11
N GLU A 70 -8.69 0.71 -3.89
CA GLU A 70 -7.26 0.76 -4.18
C GLU A 70 -7.01 0.86 -5.68
N ALA A 71 -5.98 1.59 -6.08
CA ALA A 71 -5.53 1.60 -7.46
C ALA A 71 -4.00 1.59 -7.54
N TRP A 72 -3.46 0.81 -8.47
CA TRP A 72 -2.02 0.73 -8.72
C TRP A 72 -1.68 1.07 -10.16
N PHE A 73 -0.62 1.84 -10.32
CA PHE A 73 0.02 2.06 -11.62
C PHE A 73 1.44 1.53 -11.57
N LEU A 74 1.74 0.52 -12.40
CA LEU A 74 3.04 -0.15 -12.38
C LEU A 74 4.08 0.71 -13.08
N LEU A 75 5.16 1.02 -12.35
CA LEU A 75 6.26 1.87 -12.84
C LEU A 75 7.44 1.04 -13.34
N GLN A 76 7.66 -0.16 -12.75
CA GLN A 76 8.78 -1.05 -13.08
C GLN A 76 8.46 -2.48 -12.67
N GLY A 77 9.02 -3.45 -13.41
CA GLY A 77 8.91 -4.88 -13.10
C GLY A 77 7.62 -5.49 -13.63
N ALA A 78 7.26 -6.64 -13.07
CA ALA A 78 6.07 -7.40 -13.42
C ALA A 78 5.47 -8.07 -12.19
N MET A 79 4.15 -8.28 -12.20
CA MET A 79 3.44 -9.02 -11.18
C MET A 79 2.22 -9.71 -11.75
N THR A 80 1.77 -10.76 -11.07
CA THR A 80 0.44 -11.34 -11.26
C THR A 80 -0.47 -10.82 -10.16
N TYR A 81 -1.62 -10.31 -10.55
CA TYR A 81 -2.67 -9.83 -9.67
C TYR A 81 -3.89 -10.75 -9.76
N ARG A 82 -4.45 -11.14 -8.62
CA ARG A 82 -5.75 -11.81 -8.54
C ARG A 82 -6.80 -10.78 -8.12
N ALA A 83 -7.89 -10.65 -8.87
CA ALA A 83 -9.06 -9.85 -8.53
C ALA A 83 -10.32 -10.70 -8.69
N GLY A 84 -10.90 -11.14 -7.59
CA GLY A 84 -11.89 -12.22 -7.59
C GLY A 84 -11.29 -13.50 -8.18
N GLU A 85 -11.93 -14.03 -9.23
CA GLU A 85 -11.45 -15.22 -9.95
C GLU A 85 -10.48 -14.91 -11.12
N ARG A 86 -10.26 -13.62 -11.42
CA ARG A 86 -9.42 -13.22 -12.54
C ARG A 86 -7.95 -13.15 -12.11
N LEU A 87 -7.09 -13.78 -12.90
CA LEU A 87 -5.64 -13.55 -12.84
C LEU A 87 -5.26 -12.54 -13.94
N ILE A 88 -4.56 -11.51 -13.56
CA ILE A 88 -4.18 -10.38 -14.41
C ILE A 88 -2.66 -10.25 -14.30
N ARG A 89 -1.95 -10.46 -15.41
CA ARG A 89 -0.52 -10.18 -15.50
C ARG A 89 -0.33 -8.71 -15.82
N MET A 90 0.52 -8.06 -15.02
CA MET A 90 0.81 -6.64 -15.13
C MET A 90 2.29 -6.42 -15.34
N THR A 91 2.60 -5.46 -16.19
CA THR A 91 3.94 -4.96 -16.49
C THR A 91 4.00 -3.45 -16.35
N ALA A 92 5.19 -2.86 -16.43
CA ALA A 92 5.33 -1.40 -16.37
C ALA A 92 4.42 -0.69 -17.39
N GLY A 93 3.66 0.31 -16.94
CA GLY A 93 2.66 1.04 -17.70
C GLY A 93 1.22 0.57 -17.49
N ASP A 94 1.02 -0.61 -16.89
CA ASP A 94 -0.32 -1.13 -16.63
C ASP A 94 -0.93 -0.50 -15.36
N PHE A 95 -2.27 -0.44 -15.36
CA PHE A 95 -3.08 0.11 -14.28
C PHE A 95 -4.15 -0.89 -13.83
N ILE A 96 -4.38 -0.97 -12.53
CA ILE A 96 -5.49 -1.71 -11.94
C ILE A 96 -6.24 -0.83 -10.94
N TYR A 97 -7.56 -0.98 -10.90
CA TYR A 97 -8.43 -0.40 -9.88
C TYR A 97 -9.25 -1.52 -9.23
N LEU A 98 -9.29 -1.50 -7.93
CA LEU A 98 -9.97 -2.48 -7.09
C LEU A 98 -10.97 -1.76 -6.20
N PRO A 99 -12.28 -1.94 -6.42
CA PRO A 99 -13.28 -1.43 -5.49
C PRO A 99 -13.21 -2.15 -4.14
N GLN A 100 -13.82 -1.57 -3.14
CA GLN A 100 -14.01 -2.20 -1.83
C GLN A 100 -14.63 -3.59 -1.96
N GLU A 101 -14.36 -4.46 -0.98
CA GLU A 101 -14.93 -5.81 -0.84
C GLU A 101 -14.58 -6.79 -1.97
N VAL A 102 -13.76 -6.43 -2.94
CA VAL A 102 -13.26 -7.37 -3.95
C VAL A 102 -12.08 -8.16 -3.40
N PRO A 103 -12.18 -9.50 -3.23
CA PRO A 103 -11.05 -10.31 -2.80
C PRO A 103 -9.91 -10.22 -3.82
N HIS A 104 -8.71 -9.88 -3.36
CA HIS A 104 -7.56 -9.74 -4.24
C HIS A 104 -6.25 -10.14 -3.55
N ALA A 105 -5.27 -10.45 -4.37
CA ALA A 105 -3.90 -10.76 -3.98
C ALA A 105 -2.96 -10.40 -5.12
N PHE A 106 -1.68 -10.24 -4.81
CA PHE A 106 -0.64 -10.10 -5.81
C PHE A 106 0.52 -11.04 -5.55
N ARG A 107 1.31 -11.28 -6.58
CA ARG A 107 2.66 -11.86 -6.50
C ARG A 107 3.57 -11.15 -7.50
N THR A 108 4.70 -10.63 -7.01
CA THR A 108 5.74 -10.07 -7.89
C THR A 108 6.46 -11.18 -8.64
N THR A 109 6.69 -10.97 -9.94
CA THR A 109 7.27 -11.96 -10.84
C THR A 109 8.58 -11.44 -11.44
N GLY A 110 9.35 -12.34 -12.04
CA GLY A 110 10.66 -12.00 -12.60
C GLY A 110 11.76 -11.85 -11.54
N THR A 111 12.87 -11.22 -11.92
CA THR A 111 14.11 -11.15 -11.11
C THR A 111 14.49 -9.74 -10.67
N VAL A 112 13.70 -8.74 -11.07
CA VAL A 112 13.94 -7.33 -10.70
C VAL A 112 12.87 -6.85 -9.73
N PRO A 113 13.20 -5.91 -8.83
CA PRO A 113 12.20 -5.31 -7.96
C PRO A 113 11.05 -4.68 -8.75
N VAL A 114 9.85 -4.78 -8.20
CA VAL A 114 8.65 -4.14 -8.74
C VAL A 114 8.46 -2.79 -8.06
N ARG A 115 8.19 -1.75 -8.85
CA ARG A 115 7.80 -0.42 -8.34
C ARG A 115 6.44 -0.03 -8.90
N PHE A 116 5.60 0.52 -8.05
CA PHE A 116 4.28 1.00 -8.46
C PHE A 116 3.83 2.19 -7.61
N LEU A 117 2.99 3.02 -8.20
CA LEU A 117 2.22 4.03 -7.48
C LEU A 117 0.98 3.33 -6.89
N ALA A 118 0.88 3.32 -5.57
CA ALA A 118 -0.29 2.87 -4.83
C ALA A 118 -1.14 4.08 -4.43
N LEU A 119 -2.43 4.01 -4.72
CA LEU A 119 -3.44 5.00 -4.35
C LEU A 119 -4.53 4.31 -3.53
N THR A 120 -4.99 4.92 -2.45
CA THR A 120 -6.11 4.46 -1.62
C THR A 120 -7.14 5.57 -1.46
N LEU A 121 -8.43 5.23 -1.61
CA LEU A 121 -9.55 6.17 -1.56
C LEU A 121 -10.71 5.56 -0.73
N PRO A 122 -11.05 6.16 0.44
CA PRO A 122 -10.33 7.26 1.09
C PRO A 122 -8.89 6.87 1.47
N GLY A 123 -8.10 7.87 1.89
CA GLY A 123 -6.77 7.64 2.46
C GLY A 123 -6.85 6.98 3.83
N GLY A 124 -5.74 6.44 4.32
CA GLY A 124 -5.65 5.84 5.67
C GLY A 124 -5.02 4.45 5.67
N LEU A 125 -5.37 3.61 4.71
CA LEU A 125 -4.83 2.25 4.62
C LEU A 125 -3.30 2.19 4.68
N LEU A 126 -2.63 3.08 3.95
CA LEU A 126 -1.16 3.07 3.89
C LEU A 126 -0.48 3.41 5.23
N ASP A 127 -1.23 3.94 6.20
CA ASP A 127 -0.70 4.27 7.54
C ASP A 127 -0.39 3.00 8.36
N ILE A 128 -0.98 1.84 8.02
CA ILE A 128 -0.63 0.56 8.65
C ILE A 128 0.86 0.24 8.47
N TYR A 129 1.46 0.62 7.32
CA TYR A 129 2.86 0.35 7.05
C TYR A 129 3.80 1.26 7.85
N ASP A 130 3.35 2.42 8.27
CA ASP A 130 4.09 3.26 9.23
C ASP A 130 4.00 2.71 10.65
N GLU A 131 2.89 2.04 11.02
CA GLU A 131 2.73 1.42 12.35
C GLU A 131 3.48 0.08 12.48
N VAL A 132 3.60 -0.73 11.42
CA VAL A 132 4.34 -2.00 11.47
C VAL A 132 5.82 -1.84 11.12
N GLY A 133 6.17 -0.78 10.42
CA GLY A 133 7.50 -0.56 9.87
C GLY A 133 8.39 0.33 10.73
N VAL A 134 9.51 0.68 10.16
CA VAL A 134 10.48 1.62 10.72
C VAL A 134 10.86 2.67 9.67
N PRO A 135 11.23 3.89 10.06
CA PRO A 135 11.73 4.89 9.10
C PRO A 135 12.88 4.32 8.27
N ALA A 136 12.78 4.43 6.95
CA ALA A 136 13.82 3.96 6.05
C ALA A 136 15.04 4.88 6.11
N ALA A 137 16.20 4.32 6.46
CA ALA A 137 17.45 5.07 6.49
C ALA A 137 17.91 5.45 5.08
N GLU A 138 17.58 4.63 4.09
CA GLU A 138 17.90 4.82 2.68
C GLU A 138 16.71 4.46 1.78
N ARG A 139 16.66 5.04 0.57
CA ARG A 139 15.56 4.76 -0.39
C ARG A 139 15.91 3.55 -1.26
N ARG A 140 16.06 2.41 -0.62
CA ARG A 140 16.25 1.09 -1.23
C ARG A 140 15.47 0.04 -0.46
N LEU A 141 15.35 -1.15 -0.97
CA LEU A 141 14.79 -2.26 -0.22
C LEU A 141 15.60 -2.52 1.05
N PRO A 142 14.97 -2.92 2.16
CA PRO A 142 15.69 -3.32 3.36
C PRO A 142 16.52 -4.59 3.10
N ASP A 143 17.63 -4.74 3.82
CA ASP A 143 18.46 -5.94 3.72
C ASP A 143 17.78 -7.16 4.35
N ALA A 144 16.91 -6.93 5.36
CA ALA A 144 16.12 -7.97 5.99
C ALA A 144 14.80 -8.20 5.22
N GLY A 145 14.47 -9.45 4.97
CA GLY A 145 13.15 -9.85 4.47
C GLY A 145 12.05 -9.69 5.54
N VAL A 146 10.87 -10.18 5.21
CA VAL A 146 9.72 -10.21 6.14
C VAL A 146 9.98 -11.24 7.23
N SER A 147 9.85 -10.86 8.49
CA SER A 147 9.91 -11.78 9.64
C SER A 147 8.50 -12.24 10.05
N ASP A 148 8.44 -13.37 10.79
CA ASP A 148 7.17 -13.83 11.38
C ASP A 148 6.58 -12.80 12.34
N ALA A 149 7.42 -12.01 13.02
CA ALA A 149 6.99 -10.93 13.90
C ALA A 149 6.33 -9.79 13.14
N ASP A 150 6.85 -9.42 11.96
CA ASP A 150 6.24 -8.42 11.08
C ASP A 150 4.86 -8.87 10.60
N VAL A 151 4.76 -10.14 10.19
CA VAL A 151 3.48 -10.73 9.76
C VAL A 151 2.47 -10.74 10.91
N ALA A 152 2.87 -11.19 12.10
CA ALA A 152 2.00 -11.20 13.27
C ALA A 152 1.51 -9.79 13.62
N ARG A 153 2.40 -8.80 13.60
CA ARG A 153 2.06 -7.41 13.89
C ARG A 153 1.12 -6.83 12.83
N TRP A 154 1.37 -7.10 11.55
CA TRP A 154 0.48 -6.68 10.47
C TRP A 154 -0.93 -7.28 10.63
N LEU A 155 -1.03 -8.59 10.92
CA LEU A 155 -2.30 -9.29 11.13
C LEU A 155 -3.08 -8.73 12.34
N GLU A 156 -2.39 -8.34 13.42
CA GLU A 156 -3.01 -7.69 14.59
C GLU A 156 -3.64 -6.34 14.22
N LEU A 157 -2.96 -5.55 13.38
CA LEU A 157 -3.40 -4.21 13.00
C LEU A 157 -4.41 -4.21 11.85
N ALA A 158 -4.35 -5.18 10.96
CA ALA A 158 -5.13 -5.24 9.73
C ALA A 158 -6.63 -4.92 9.91
N PRO A 159 -7.35 -5.44 10.94
CA PRO A 159 -8.76 -5.13 11.14
C PRO A 159 -9.04 -3.64 11.42
N ARG A 160 -8.12 -2.92 12.05
CA ARG A 160 -8.29 -1.47 12.33
C ARG A 160 -8.26 -0.65 11.03
N TYR A 161 -7.59 -1.18 10.01
CA TYR A 161 -7.45 -0.59 8.68
C TYR A 161 -8.43 -1.21 7.66
N GLY A 162 -9.49 -1.89 8.13
CA GLY A 162 -10.47 -2.49 7.24
C GLY A 162 -9.95 -3.66 6.40
N LEU A 163 -8.76 -4.20 6.72
CA LEU A 163 -8.18 -5.33 6.03
C LEU A 163 -8.67 -6.65 6.64
N ARG A 164 -9.08 -7.58 5.79
CA ARG A 164 -9.49 -8.93 6.20
C ARG A 164 -8.85 -9.97 5.29
N VAL A 165 -8.02 -10.84 5.84
CA VAL A 165 -7.46 -11.99 5.11
C VAL A 165 -8.54 -13.03 4.91
N VAL A 166 -8.71 -13.49 3.67
CA VAL A 166 -9.76 -14.45 3.27
C VAL A 166 -9.22 -15.68 2.56
N GLY A 167 -7.92 -15.79 2.35
CA GLY A 167 -7.31 -16.96 1.74
C GLY A 167 -5.78 -16.88 1.61
N PRO A 168 -5.16 -17.91 1.04
CA PRO A 168 -3.72 -17.96 0.85
C PRO A 168 -3.26 -17.02 -0.28
N PRO A 169 -1.95 -16.73 -0.35
CA PRO A 169 -1.34 -16.04 -1.50
C PRO A 169 -1.53 -16.81 -2.83
N ILE A 170 -1.31 -16.10 -3.95
CA ILE A 170 -1.21 -16.74 -5.27
C ILE A 170 -0.03 -17.72 -5.24
N PRO A 171 -0.23 -19.01 -5.60
CA PRO A 171 0.88 -19.96 -5.70
C PRO A 171 1.92 -19.50 -6.74
N GLU A 172 3.20 -19.82 -6.51
CA GLU A 172 4.27 -19.45 -7.44
C GLU A 172 4.07 -20.04 -8.85
N ALA A 173 3.52 -21.24 -8.94
CA ALA A 173 3.24 -21.92 -10.20
C ALA A 173 2.12 -21.27 -11.04
N GLU A 174 1.32 -20.38 -10.44
CA GLU A 174 0.21 -19.67 -11.10
C GLU A 174 0.55 -18.22 -11.45
N ALA A 175 1.72 -17.73 -11.05
CA ALA A 175 2.12 -16.34 -11.17
C ALA A 175 2.80 -15.97 -12.50
#